data_853ace7c5b4c396b37313cb6560c7503
#
_entry.id   853ace7c5b4c396b37313cb6560c7503
#
_cell.length_a   1.000
_cell.length_b   1.000
_cell.length_c   1.000
_cell.angle_alpha   90.00
_cell.angle_beta   90.00
_cell.angle_gamma   90.00
#
_symmetry.space_group_name_H-M   'P 1'
#
loop_
_entity.id
_entity.type
_entity.pdbx_description
1 polymer ?
#
loop_
_entity_poly.entity_id
_entity_poly.type
_entity_poly.pdbx_seq_one_letter_code
_entity_poly.pdbx_strand_id
1 'polypeptide(L)'
;MFADRAKIYVRSGKGGDGHVSFRREKYVPSGGPDGGDGGHGGDVIFVVDEGLNTLIDFRHIRKYKAGDGEEGGKKNCRGKDGEDIIIKVPAGTVIKEAQSGQVITDMSGDNKRVVLLKGGKGGNGNQHYATSTMQAPKYAQPGQAAQELELLLELKVIADVGLVGFPNVGKSTFLSRVTNARPCLLYTSPSPRDMRRS
;
A
#
# COMPACT_ATOMS: atom_id res chain seq x y z
N MET A 1 -15.41 -12.14 -16.06
CA MET A 1 -14.47 -13.07 -15.41
C MET A 1 -14.21 -12.57 -14.01
N PHE A 2 -14.54 -13.33 -12.97
CA PHE A 2 -14.40 -12.93 -11.57
C PHE A 2 -12.94 -13.14 -11.13
N ALA A 3 -12.37 -12.22 -10.35
CA ALA A 3 -11.01 -12.33 -9.85
C ALA A 3 -11.02 -12.16 -8.33
N ASP A 4 -10.70 -13.24 -7.60
CA ASP A 4 -10.70 -13.31 -6.15
C ASP A 4 -9.31 -13.03 -5.56
N ARG A 5 -8.27 -13.08 -6.39
CA ARG A 5 -6.88 -12.86 -6.00
C ARG A 5 -6.16 -11.99 -7.01
N ALA A 6 -5.36 -11.06 -6.50
CA ALA A 6 -4.50 -10.23 -7.31
C ALA A 6 -3.19 -9.95 -6.58
N LYS A 7 -2.07 -9.97 -7.33
CA LYS A 7 -0.76 -9.58 -6.82
C LYS A 7 -0.41 -8.21 -7.35
N ILE A 8 -0.10 -7.27 -6.46
CA ILE A 8 0.25 -5.89 -6.78
C ILE A 8 1.55 -5.49 -6.09
N TYR A 9 2.22 -4.52 -6.67
CA TYR A 9 3.39 -3.86 -6.11
C TYR A 9 3.01 -2.44 -5.70
N VAL A 10 3.31 -2.07 -4.46
CA VAL A 10 3.04 -0.74 -3.93
C VAL A 10 4.34 -0.09 -3.44
N ARG A 11 4.46 1.22 -3.68
CA ARG A 11 5.59 2.01 -3.24
C ARG A 11 5.07 3.34 -2.68
N SER A 12 5.52 3.70 -1.47
CA SER A 12 5.29 5.04 -0.92
C SER A 12 6.19 6.07 -1.60
N GLY A 13 5.92 7.34 -1.40
CA GLY A 13 6.80 8.42 -1.86
C GLY A 13 8.09 8.50 -1.05
N LYS A 14 9.22 8.80 -1.71
CA LYS A 14 10.47 9.22 -1.05
C LYS A 14 10.28 10.62 -0.46
N GLY A 15 10.84 10.92 0.71
CA GLY A 15 10.97 12.28 1.19
C GLY A 15 11.94 13.10 0.33
N GLY A 16 11.63 14.37 0.07
CA GLY A 16 12.53 15.31 -0.61
C GLY A 16 13.78 15.56 0.21
N ASP A 17 14.88 15.81 -0.44
CA ASP A 17 16.15 16.11 0.24
C ASP A 17 16.14 17.55 0.76
N GLY A 18 16.79 17.83 1.90
CA GLY A 18 17.02 19.17 2.38
C GLY A 18 18.01 19.93 1.48
N HIS A 19 17.83 21.23 1.36
CA HIS A 19 18.64 22.06 0.49
C HIS A 19 19.79 22.74 1.25
N VAL A 20 20.92 22.95 0.54
CA VAL A 20 22.06 23.73 1.05
C VAL A 20 22.15 25.04 0.30
N SER A 21 21.82 26.14 0.94
CA SER A 21 22.01 27.45 0.38
C SER A 21 22.38 28.48 1.44
N PHE A 22 22.89 29.62 0.99
CA PHE A 22 23.32 30.76 1.83
C PHE A 22 22.71 32.02 1.28
N ARG A 23 22.16 32.84 2.17
CA ARG A 23 21.56 34.11 1.84
C ARG A 23 22.63 35.05 1.23
N ARG A 24 22.34 35.61 0.07
CA ARG A 24 23.16 36.60 -0.61
C ARG A 24 22.29 37.77 -1.03
N GLU A 25 22.59 38.93 -0.47
CA GLU A 25 21.90 40.17 -0.82
C GLU A 25 22.91 41.28 -1.15
N LYS A 26 22.44 42.33 -1.79
CA LYS A 26 23.31 43.43 -2.32
C LYS A 26 24.28 44.00 -1.30
N TYR A 27 23.92 44.03 -0.03
CA TYR A 27 24.74 44.59 1.05
C TYR A 27 25.07 43.56 2.15
N VAL A 28 24.80 42.28 1.91
CA VAL A 28 25.07 41.21 2.86
C VAL A 28 25.87 40.10 2.14
N PRO A 29 27.21 40.28 2.04
CA PRO A 29 28.05 39.33 1.27
C PRO A 29 28.17 37.96 1.94
N SER A 30 28.01 37.90 3.26
CA SER A 30 28.12 36.65 4.05
C SER A 30 26.84 36.43 4.87
N GLY A 31 25.74 36.10 4.19
CA GLY A 31 24.50 35.75 4.86
C GLY A 31 24.55 34.33 5.45
N GLY A 32 23.71 34.10 6.46
CA GLY A 32 23.58 32.77 7.10
C GLY A 32 22.98 31.69 6.17
N PRO A 33 22.94 30.44 6.61
CA PRO A 33 22.31 29.35 5.87
C PRO A 33 20.80 29.63 5.72
N ASP A 34 20.29 29.44 4.51
CA ASP A 34 18.87 29.67 4.15
C ASP A 34 18.29 28.54 3.31
N GLY A 35 18.90 27.36 3.36
CA GLY A 35 18.37 26.16 2.70
C GLY A 35 17.13 25.64 3.40
N GLY A 36 16.05 25.43 2.65
CA GLY A 36 14.78 24.93 3.13
C GLY A 36 14.75 23.41 3.24
N ASP A 37 13.70 22.93 3.88
CA ASP A 37 13.48 21.50 4.11
C ASP A 37 12.84 20.85 2.89
N GLY A 38 13.11 19.55 2.68
CA GLY A 38 12.41 18.76 1.69
C GLY A 38 10.95 18.50 2.08
N GLY A 39 10.11 18.25 1.08
CA GLY A 39 8.73 17.82 1.26
C GLY A 39 8.63 16.38 1.73
N HIS A 40 7.51 16.00 2.33
CA HIS A 40 7.21 14.60 2.64
C HIS A 40 6.85 13.83 1.38
N GLY A 41 7.15 12.53 1.33
CA GLY A 41 6.60 11.63 0.31
C GLY A 41 5.13 11.32 0.58
N GLY A 42 4.36 10.96 -0.45
CA GLY A 42 2.97 10.57 -0.34
C GLY A 42 2.79 9.17 0.28
N ASP A 43 1.66 8.99 0.94
CA ASP A 43 1.25 7.74 1.58
C ASP A 43 0.57 6.78 0.58
N VAL A 44 0.57 5.48 0.89
CA VAL A 44 -0.25 4.47 0.20
C VAL A 44 -1.43 4.11 1.10
N ILE A 45 -2.63 4.47 0.65
CA ILE A 45 -3.86 4.38 1.42
C ILE A 45 -4.82 3.41 0.72
N PHE A 46 -5.31 2.41 1.45
CA PHE A 46 -6.39 1.55 1.00
C PHE A 46 -7.73 2.04 1.53
N VAL A 47 -8.74 2.05 0.66
CA VAL A 47 -10.11 2.48 1.01
C VAL A 47 -11.09 1.46 0.47
N VAL A 48 -12.05 1.08 1.30
CA VAL A 48 -13.16 0.21 0.88
C VAL A 48 -14.12 1.01 0.02
N ASP A 49 -14.42 0.49 -1.17
CA ASP A 49 -15.45 1.00 -2.05
C ASP A 49 -16.54 -0.07 -2.19
N GLU A 50 -17.73 0.22 -1.64
CA GLU A 50 -18.88 -0.70 -1.65
C GLU A 50 -19.46 -0.94 -3.06
N GLY A 51 -19.09 -0.12 -4.04
CA GLY A 51 -19.47 -0.30 -5.45
C GLY A 51 -18.62 -1.33 -6.19
N LEU A 52 -17.51 -1.80 -5.59
CA LEU A 52 -16.62 -2.80 -6.17
C LEU A 52 -16.93 -4.19 -5.62
N ASN A 53 -17.11 -5.17 -6.53
CA ASN A 53 -17.39 -6.57 -6.17
C ASN A 53 -16.30 -7.55 -6.63
N THR A 54 -15.21 -7.06 -7.24
CA THR A 54 -14.17 -7.90 -7.83
C THR A 54 -12.82 -7.20 -7.82
N LEU A 55 -11.73 -7.99 -7.84
CA LEU A 55 -10.35 -7.49 -7.95
C LEU A 55 -9.83 -7.47 -9.39
N ILE A 56 -10.73 -7.41 -10.41
CA ILE A 56 -10.33 -7.52 -11.81
C ILE A 56 -9.40 -6.39 -12.26
N ASP A 57 -9.58 -5.18 -11.75
CA ASP A 57 -8.78 -4.00 -12.11
C ASP A 57 -7.31 -4.17 -11.75
N PHE A 58 -7.03 -4.89 -10.66
CA PHE A 58 -5.67 -5.19 -10.19
C PHE A 58 -4.91 -6.20 -11.07
N ARG A 59 -5.59 -6.86 -12.01
CA ARG A 59 -4.93 -7.68 -13.04
C ARG A 59 -4.29 -6.85 -14.12
N HIS A 60 -4.88 -5.68 -14.42
CA HIS A 60 -4.41 -4.76 -15.46
C HIS A 60 -3.37 -3.80 -14.87
N ILE A 61 -3.67 -3.17 -13.76
CA ILE A 61 -2.77 -2.24 -13.07
C ILE A 61 -2.17 -2.96 -11.86
N ARG A 62 -0.87 -3.25 -11.93
CA ARG A 62 -0.17 -4.01 -10.89
C ARG A 62 0.82 -3.17 -10.09
N LYS A 63 1.11 -1.94 -10.52
CA LYS A 63 2.09 -1.07 -9.87
C LYS A 63 1.41 0.23 -9.44
N TYR A 64 1.49 0.51 -8.15
CA TYR A 64 0.97 1.71 -7.53
C TYR A 64 2.11 2.44 -6.84
N LYS A 65 2.34 3.70 -7.22
CA LYS A 65 3.40 4.54 -6.67
C LYS A 65 2.80 5.85 -6.19
N ALA A 66 3.01 6.20 -4.93
CA ALA A 66 2.70 7.52 -4.40
C ALA A 66 3.73 8.56 -4.86
N GLY A 67 3.38 9.84 -4.79
CA GLY A 67 4.24 10.94 -5.17
C GLY A 67 5.48 11.04 -4.28
N ASP A 68 6.64 11.34 -4.88
CA ASP A 68 7.85 11.65 -4.10
C ASP A 68 7.78 13.13 -3.64
N GLY A 69 8.31 13.46 -2.46
CA GLY A 69 8.45 14.84 -2.00
C GLY A 69 9.51 15.60 -2.79
N GLU A 70 9.29 16.88 -3.02
CA GLU A 70 10.25 17.75 -3.70
C GLU A 70 11.40 18.16 -2.78
N GLU A 71 12.57 18.43 -3.36
CA GLU A 71 13.72 18.99 -2.65
C GLU A 71 13.39 20.37 -2.09
N GLY A 72 13.98 20.71 -0.95
CA GLY A 72 13.92 22.06 -0.39
C GLY A 72 14.52 23.11 -1.33
N GLY A 73 14.09 24.35 -1.19
CA GLY A 73 14.57 25.47 -2.00
C GLY A 73 15.41 26.46 -1.21
N LYS A 74 15.92 27.47 -1.92
CA LYS A 74 16.59 28.64 -1.33
C LYS A 74 15.59 29.52 -0.55
N LYS A 75 16.09 30.41 0.29
CA LYS A 75 15.29 31.34 1.09
C LYS A 75 14.28 30.65 2.02
N ASN A 76 14.71 29.54 2.62
CA ASN A 76 13.90 28.71 3.53
C ASN A 76 12.61 28.17 2.89
N CYS A 77 12.57 28.05 1.56
CA CYS A 77 11.43 27.46 0.88
C CYS A 77 11.41 25.96 1.09
N ARG A 78 10.33 25.45 1.67
CA ARG A 78 10.10 24.01 1.81
C ARG A 78 9.67 23.41 0.46
N GLY A 79 10.18 22.23 0.13
CA GLY A 79 9.72 21.43 -1.00
C GLY A 79 8.24 21.02 -0.83
N LYS A 80 7.54 20.79 -1.93
CA LYS A 80 6.16 20.33 -1.89
C LYS A 80 6.11 18.88 -1.42
N ASP A 81 5.06 18.56 -0.67
CA ASP A 81 4.77 17.18 -0.27
C ASP A 81 4.27 16.38 -1.49
N GLY A 82 4.65 15.10 -1.56
CA GLY A 82 4.18 14.19 -2.58
C GLY A 82 2.70 13.85 -2.42
N GLU A 83 2.02 13.55 -3.51
CA GLU A 83 0.61 13.18 -3.50
C GLU A 83 0.43 11.75 -2.98
N ASP A 84 -0.57 11.55 -2.12
CA ASP A 84 -0.99 10.24 -1.64
C ASP A 84 -1.64 9.45 -2.76
N ILE A 85 -1.44 8.13 -2.75
CA ILE A 85 -2.17 7.23 -3.64
C ILE A 85 -3.28 6.50 -2.88
N ILE A 86 -4.50 6.63 -3.37
CA ILE A 86 -5.67 5.96 -2.81
C ILE A 86 -6.01 4.76 -3.69
N ILE A 87 -5.94 3.57 -3.10
CA ILE A 87 -6.26 2.30 -3.76
C ILE A 87 -7.63 1.83 -3.23
N LYS A 88 -8.61 1.79 -4.12
CA LYS A 88 -9.97 1.35 -3.79
C LYS A 88 -10.07 -0.15 -3.91
N VAL A 89 -10.58 -0.81 -2.88
CA VAL A 89 -10.78 -2.27 -2.82
C VAL A 89 -12.19 -2.60 -2.39
N PRO A 90 -12.76 -3.74 -2.84
CA PRO A 90 -14.06 -4.19 -2.37
C PRO A 90 -14.04 -4.53 -0.88
N ALA A 91 -15.20 -4.46 -0.23
CA ALA A 91 -15.37 -4.89 1.16
C ALA A 91 -15.00 -6.38 1.32
N GLY A 92 -14.37 -6.74 2.44
CA GLY A 92 -13.91 -8.12 2.69
C GLY A 92 -12.61 -8.50 1.99
N THR A 93 -11.85 -7.52 1.47
CA THR A 93 -10.52 -7.77 0.91
C THR A 93 -9.50 -7.93 2.03
N VAL A 94 -8.77 -9.04 2.03
CA VAL A 94 -7.63 -9.31 2.91
C VAL A 94 -6.35 -8.94 2.18
N ILE A 95 -5.53 -8.12 2.80
CA ILE A 95 -4.24 -7.69 2.28
C ILE A 95 -3.15 -8.48 3.00
N LYS A 96 -2.37 -9.22 2.22
CA LYS A 96 -1.25 -10.04 2.71
C LYS A 96 0.05 -9.58 2.07
N GLU A 97 1.15 -9.76 2.77
CA GLU A 97 2.46 -9.64 2.17
C GLU A 97 2.71 -10.85 1.24
N ALA A 98 3.13 -10.60 0.00
CA ALA A 98 3.27 -11.66 -0.99
C ALA A 98 4.44 -12.61 -0.71
N GLN A 99 5.47 -12.17 0.03
CA GLN A 99 6.65 -12.98 0.35
C GLN A 99 6.44 -13.88 1.56
N SER A 100 5.96 -13.30 2.67
CA SER A 100 5.75 -14.04 3.93
C SER A 100 4.38 -14.72 4.02
N GLY A 101 3.40 -14.26 3.22
CA GLY A 101 1.99 -14.68 3.33
C GLY A 101 1.29 -14.14 4.57
N GLN A 102 1.95 -13.31 5.37
CA GLN A 102 1.39 -12.73 6.57
C GLN A 102 0.26 -11.75 6.24
N VAL A 103 -0.84 -11.84 6.98
CA VAL A 103 -1.96 -10.88 6.88
C VAL A 103 -1.52 -9.56 7.50
N ILE A 104 -1.52 -8.50 6.70
CA ILE A 104 -1.22 -7.13 7.16
C ILE A 104 -2.49 -6.49 7.69
N THR A 105 -3.57 -6.56 6.92
CA THR A 105 -4.87 -5.99 7.32
C THR A 105 -6.03 -6.69 6.61
N ASP A 106 -7.20 -6.61 7.25
CA ASP A 106 -8.47 -7.08 6.71
C ASP A 106 -9.39 -5.86 6.52
N MET A 107 -9.80 -5.62 5.29
CA MET A 107 -10.66 -4.50 4.91
C MET A 107 -12.14 -4.91 5.04
N SER A 108 -12.53 -5.35 6.25
CA SER A 108 -13.90 -5.77 6.58
C SER A 108 -14.41 -5.00 7.80
N GLY A 109 -15.72 -4.87 7.94
CA GLY A 109 -16.37 -4.21 9.07
C GLY A 109 -16.01 -2.72 9.16
N ASP A 110 -15.41 -2.32 10.29
CA ASP A 110 -15.09 -0.91 10.60
C ASP A 110 -13.82 -0.40 9.90
N ASN A 111 -12.99 -1.30 9.35
CA ASN A 111 -11.73 -0.94 8.69
C ASN A 111 -11.96 -0.46 7.25
N LYS A 112 -12.64 0.67 7.09
CA LYS A 112 -12.94 1.23 5.75
C LYS A 112 -11.77 2.00 5.13
N ARG A 113 -10.77 2.44 5.92
CA ARG A 113 -9.60 3.18 5.45
C ARG A 113 -8.36 2.81 6.25
N VAL A 114 -7.31 2.41 5.58
CA VAL A 114 -6.03 2.04 6.21
C VAL A 114 -4.86 2.66 5.44
N VAL A 115 -3.95 3.34 6.15
CA VAL A 115 -2.67 3.78 5.61
C VAL A 115 -1.70 2.60 5.73
N LEU A 116 -1.39 1.96 4.62
CA LEU A 116 -0.54 0.76 4.60
C LEU A 116 0.94 1.12 4.65
N LEU A 117 1.38 2.05 3.81
CA LEU A 117 2.75 2.55 3.77
C LEU A 117 2.74 4.07 3.96
N LYS A 118 3.55 4.54 4.89
CA LYS A 118 3.78 5.97 5.08
C LYS A 118 4.86 6.47 4.14
N GLY A 119 4.67 7.66 3.62
CA GLY A 119 5.68 8.37 2.85
C GLY A 119 6.92 8.70 3.68
N GLY A 120 8.05 8.81 3.01
CA GLY A 120 9.31 9.20 3.63
C GLY A 120 9.25 10.64 4.15
N LYS A 121 9.84 10.91 5.30
CA LYS A 121 9.98 12.27 5.82
C LYS A 121 10.96 13.05 4.96
N GLY A 122 10.64 14.34 4.69
CA GLY A 122 11.58 15.26 4.07
C GLY A 122 12.80 15.51 4.94
N GLY A 123 13.95 15.70 4.31
CA GLY A 123 15.20 16.02 4.97
C GLY A 123 15.24 17.50 5.42
N ASN A 124 15.92 17.79 6.51
CA ASN A 124 16.10 19.14 7.01
C ASN A 124 17.15 19.89 6.18
N GLY A 125 16.86 21.15 5.86
CA GLY A 125 17.78 22.07 5.21
C GLY A 125 18.95 22.48 6.10
N ASN A 126 19.98 23.10 5.50
CA ASN A 126 21.19 23.48 6.24
C ASN A 126 20.96 24.52 7.33
N GLN A 127 19.86 25.28 7.28
CA GLN A 127 19.50 26.24 8.33
C GLN A 127 19.36 25.59 9.72
N HIS A 128 18.89 24.33 9.80
CA HIS A 128 18.71 23.59 11.06
C HIS A 128 20.03 23.18 11.72
N TYR A 129 21.13 23.19 10.97
CA TYR A 129 22.45 22.77 11.44
C TYR A 129 23.37 23.92 11.81
N ALA A 130 22.85 25.16 11.74
CA ALA A 130 23.57 26.34 12.18
C ALA A 130 23.69 26.34 13.71
N THR A 131 24.92 26.40 14.21
CA THR A 131 25.25 26.51 15.63
C THR A 131 26.18 27.68 15.85
N SER A 132 26.40 28.05 17.11
CA SER A 132 27.35 29.16 17.48
C SER A 132 28.78 28.86 16.97
N THR A 133 29.17 27.60 16.92
CA THR A 133 30.50 27.17 16.44
C THR A 133 30.51 26.89 14.94
N MET A 134 29.40 26.50 14.33
CA MET A 134 29.25 26.25 12.89
C MET A 134 28.16 27.13 12.29
N GLN A 135 28.50 28.35 11.95
CA GLN A 135 27.55 29.32 11.43
C GLN A 135 27.19 29.12 9.94
N ALA A 136 27.99 28.35 9.19
CA ALA A 136 27.81 28.10 7.77
C ALA A 136 27.88 26.61 7.43
N PRO A 137 26.93 25.78 7.87
CA PRO A 137 26.91 24.35 7.55
C PRO A 137 26.70 24.12 6.04
N LYS A 138 27.60 23.32 5.44
CA LYS A 138 27.58 22.97 4.01
C LYS A 138 26.92 21.63 3.73
N TYR A 139 26.08 21.16 4.62
CA TYR A 139 25.35 19.90 4.49
C TYR A 139 23.89 20.08 4.87
N ALA A 140 23.06 19.23 4.31
CA ALA A 140 21.65 19.07 4.63
C ALA A 140 21.32 17.59 4.78
N GLN A 141 20.20 17.29 5.37
CA GLN A 141 19.75 15.91 5.56
C GLN A 141 19.10 15.39 4.29
N PRO A 142 19.45 14.17 3.82
CA PRO A 142 18.72 13.53 2.75
C PRO A 142 17.31 13.14 3.23
N GLY A 143 16.35 13.15 2.32
CA GLY A 143 15.01 12.65 2.60
C GLY A 143 15.01 11.15 2.89
N GLN A 144 14.04 10.71 3.68
CA GLN A 144 13.86 9.31 4.01
C GLN A 144 13.47 8.51 2.76
N ALA A 145 14.06 7.32 2.59
CA ALA A 145 13.76 6.44 1.47
C ALA A 145 12.29 5.99 1.44
N ALA A 146 11.78 5.72 0.24
CA ALA A 146 10.47 5.13 0.04
C ALA A 146 10.43 3.69 0.57
N GLN A 147 9.26 3.27 1.02
CA GLN A 147 8.97 1.88 1.38
C GLN A 147 8.30 1.18 0.21
N GLU A 148 8.68 -0.06 -0.05
CA GLU A 148 8.18 -0.87 -1.15
C GLU A 148 7.73 -2.22 -0.64
N LEU A 149 6.54 -2.67 -1.08
CA LEU A 149 6.00 -3.98 -0.73
C LEU A 149 5.31 -4.63 -1.92
N GLU A 150 5.43 -5.95 -2.01
CA GLU A 150 4.58 -6.78 -2.84
C GLU A 150 3.42 -7.32 -2.02
N LEU A 151 2.21 -7.09 -2.49
CA LEU A 151 0.99 -7.45 -1.79
C LEU A 151 0.20 -8.48 -2.57
N LEU A 152 -0.40 -9.40 -1.84
CA LEU A 152 -1.42 -10.32 -2.32
C LEU A 152 -2.76 -9.88 -1.76
N LEU A 153 -3.64 -9.46 -2.63
CA LEU A 153 -5.03 -9.14 -2.31
C LEU A 153 -5.87 -10.40 -2.47
N GLU A 154 -6.63 -10.77 -1.46
CA GLU A 154 -7.58 -11.88 -1.49
C GLU A 154 -8.96 -11.38 -1.08
N LEU A 155 -9.95 -11.58 -1.93
CA LEU A 155 -11.33 -11.23 -1.63
C LEU A 155 -12.02 -12.41 -0.95
N LYS A 156 -12.52 -12.19 0.27
CA LYS A 156 -13.40 -13.16 0.95
C LYS A 156 -14.79 -13.03 0.37
N VAL A 157 -15.14 -13.93 -0.53
CA VAL A 157 -16.48 -13.99 -1.11
C VAL A 157 -17.34 -14.92 -0.27
N ILE A 158 -18.48 -14.42 0.21
CA ILE A 158 -19.52 -15.27 0.80
C ILE A 158 -20.28 -15.89 -0.37
N ALA A 159 -20.48 -17.20 -0.32
CA ALA A 159 -21.27 -17.88 -1.36
C ALA A 159 -22.75 -17.50 -1.21
N ASP A 160 -23.36 -17.00 -2.30
CA ASP A 160 -24.77 -16.64 -2.32
C ASP A 160 -25.68 -17.89 -2.39
N VAL A 161 -25.16 -19.00 -2.95
CA VAL A 161 -25.91 -20.24 -3.15
C VAL A 161 -25.09 -21.45 -2.74
N GLY A 162 -25.64 -22.30 -1.90
CA GLY A 162 -25.08 -23.61 -1.51
C GLY A 162 -25.83 -24.75 -2.19
N LEU A 163 -25.10 -25.72 -2.79
CA LEU A 163 -25.65 -26.93 -3.34
C LEU A 163 -25.58 -28.07 -2.30
N VAL A 164 -26.74 -28.48 -1.81
CA VAL A 164 -26.89 -29.62 -0.87
C VAL A 164 -27.54 -30.79 -1.56
N GLY A 165 -27.06 -32.00 -1.33
CA GLY A 165 -27.64 -33.20 -1.91
C GLY A 165 -26.81 -34.43 -1.59
N PHE A 166 -27.39 -35.64 -1.83
CA PHE A 166 -26.73 -36.90 -1.56
C PHE A 166 -25.40 -37.10 -2.31
N PRO A 167 -24.49 -37.96 -1.83
CA PRO A 167 -23.27 -38.31 -2.56
C PRO A 167 -23.61 -38.80 -3.98
N ASN A 168 -22.72 -38.52 -4.94
CA ASN A 168 -22.81 -38.99 -6.34
C ASN A 168 -24.02 -38.52 -7.18
N VAL A 169 -24.76 -37.49 -6.74
CA VAL A 169 -25.90 -36.91 -7.50
C VAL A 169 -25.44 -35.93 -8.60
N GLY A 170 -24.12 -35.78 -8.82
CA GLY A 170 -23.61 -34.91 -9.87
C GLY A 170 -23.43 -33.44 -9.48
N LYS A 171 -23.42 -33.08 -8.17
CA LYS A 171 -23.21 -31.71 -7.71
C LYS A 171 -21.93 -31.07 -8.27
N SER A 172 -20.83 -31.81 -8.22
CA SER A 172 -19.53 -31.35 -8.73
C SER A 172 -19.54 -31.16 -10.24
N THR A 173 -20.22 -32.03 -10.96
CA THR A 173 -20.38 -31.97 -12.41
C THR A 173 -21.25 -30.76 -12.80
N PHE A 174 -22.30 -30.49 -12.05
CA PHE A 174 -23.14 -29.31 -12.25
C PHE A 174 -22.33 -28.03 -12.02
N LEU A 175 -21.63 -27.93 -10.87
CA LEU A 175 -20.76 -26.77 -10.56
C LEU A 175 -19.70 -26.54 -11.64
N SER A 176 -19.04 -27.57 -12.13
CA SER A 176 -18.02 -27.47 -13.18
C SER A 176 -18.59 -27.01 -14.53
N ARG A 177 -19.88 -27.22 -14.78
CA ARG A 177 -20.56 -26.76 -16.01
C ARG A 177 -21.09 -25.34 -15.92
N VAL A 178 -21.54 -24.92 -14.72
CA VAL A 178 -22.19 -23.62 -14.50
C VAL A 178 -21.20 -22.55 -14.07
N THR A 179 -20.09 -22.93 -13.44
CA THR A 179 -19.07 -21.98 -12.94
C THR A 179 -17.68 -22.39 -13.43
N ASN A 180 -16.77 -21.42 -13.52
CA ASN A 180 -15.33 -21.68 -13.73
C ASN A 180 -14.61 -22.16 -12.46
N ALA A 181 -15.34 -22.41 -11.38
CA ALA A 181 -14.80 -22.97 -10.15
C ALA A 181 -14.33 -24.41 -10.39
N ARG A 182 -13.15 -24.76 -9.89
CA ARG A 182 -12.69 -26.14 -9.81
C ARG A 182 -13.15 -26.69 -8.46
N PRO A 183 -14.26 -27.42 -8.38
CA PRO A 183 -14.72 -27.99 -7.13
C PRO A 183 -13.67 -28.98 -6.63
N CYS A 184 -13.00 -28.65 -5.54
CA CYS A 184 -12.12 -29.57 -4.86
C CYS A 184 -12.98 -30.48 -3.97
N LEU A 185 -12.92 -31.80 -4.18
CA LEU A 185 -13.57 -32.80 -3.35
C LEU A 185 -12.83 -32.96 -2.01
N LEU A 186 -12.75 -31.90 -1.21
CA LEU A 186 -11.97 -31.90 0.02
C LEU A 186 -12.74 -32.32 1.28
N TYR A 187 -14.00 -32.71 1.19
CA TYR A 187 -14.71 -33.32 2.31
C TYR A 187 -15.65 -34.41 1.83
N THR A 188 -15.14 -35.62 1.78
CA THR A 188 -15.96 -36.75 2.19
C THR A 188 -16.12 -36.63 3.70
N SER A 189 -17.26 -36.10 4.17
CA SER A 189 -17.65 -36.35 5.55
C SER A 189 -17.62 -37.88 5.76
N PRO A 190 -17.00 -38.37 6.85
CA PRO A 190 -16.96 -39.81 7.09
C PRO A 190 -18.39 -40.33 7.02
N SER A 191 -18.60 -41.32 6.15
CA SER A 191 -19.90 -42.00 6.02
C SER A 191 -20.28 -42.55 7.39
N PRO A 192 -21.55 -42.49 7.81
CA PRO A 192 -22.00 -43.19 9.04
C PRO A 192 -21.62 -44.68 9.11
N ARG A 193 -21.25 -45.28 7.99
CA ARG A 193 -20.71 -46.66 7.93
C ARG A 193 -19.26 -46.77 8.41
N ASP A 194 -18.46 -45.70 8.28
CA ASP A 194 -17.05 -45.73 8.69
C ASP A 194 -16.88 -45.57 10.20
N MET A 195 -17.94 -45.11 10.91
CA MET A 195 -17.93 -44.97 12.35
C MET A 195 -18.29 -46.23 13.11
N ARG A 196 -18.58 -47.36 12.43
CA ARG A 196 -18.95 -48.64 13.09
C ARG A 196 -17.85 -49.71 13.11
N ARG A 197 -16.59 -49.33 12.86
CA ARG A 197 -15.46 -50.25 12.99
C ARG A 197 -14.37 -49.63 13.85
N SER A 198 -14.59 -49.61 15.13
CA SER A 198 -13.57 -49.58 16.19
C SER A 198 -14.16 -50.23 17.44
#